data_3247aef75a6e748e695b4d08e7b5ca86
#
_entry.id   3247aef75a6e748e695b4d08e7b5ca86
#
_cell.length_a   1.000
_cell.length_b   1.000
_cell.length_c   1.000
_cell.angle_alpha   90.00
_cell.angle_beta   90.00
_cell.angle_gamma   90.00
#
_symmetry.space_group_name_H-M   'P 1'
#
loop_
_entity.id
_entity.type
_entity.pdbx_description
1 polymer ?
#
loop_
_entity_poly.entity_id
_entity_poly.type
_entity_poly.pdbx_seq_one_letter_code
_entity_poly.pdbx_strand_id
1 'polypeptide(L)'
;RDRSPSRGLGDVYKRQGVKMGGQPGEYPTVLAGTIFYGGHNIISDELTGDFDKSRAETLVNDMVEMSDVTGNPCIVQVFGQTEEAIVKYIEYIGDICDKPFLIDSTSGDARVAGAQYADEVGLTERAIYNSINMAADKSELDALAETDISASIILGFNPMNATVDGKMAMWENGDDGAYEKGLLEVAADCGIDKFMMDTAVTPLGQGAGIAAKTTFAEKAKWGYPVGSGIHNVPSAWDWLRDYKKAGNKTAYTVCDIGANIVQVMTGGDFVLFGPIDNAKIAFPAVAQTDMFIAEAAADFGPEAVDCLLYTSPSPRDGL
;
A
#
# COMPACT_ATOMS: atom_id res chain seq x y z
N ARG A 1 -27.41 15.15 23.90
CA ARG A 1 -26.18 15.68 23.27
C ARG A 1 -26.15 15.08 21.88
N ASP A 2 -26.55 15.86 20.88
CA ASP A 2 -26.33 15.51 19.47
C ASP A 2 -24.83 15.26 19.31
N ARG A 3 -24.46 14.00 19.10
CA ARG A 3 -23.21 13.68 18.48
C ARG A 3 -23.44 14.02 17.02
N SER A 4 -22.90 15.16 16.57
CA SER A 4 -22.54 15.30 15.15
C SER A 4 -21.88 13.98 14.76
N PRO A 5 -22.27 13.34 13.64
CA PRO A 5 -21.46 12.25 13.15
C PRO A 5 -20.05 12.80 13.08
N SER A 6 -19.15 12.29 13.91
CA SER A 6 -17.73 12.42 13.66
C SER A 6 -17.61 12.05 12.20
N ARG A 7 -17.06 12.92 11.36
CA ARG A 7 -16.59 12.54 10.03
C ARG A 7 -15.80 11.30 10.30
N GLY A 8 -16.37 10.15 9.90
CA GLY A 8 -16.10 8.90 10.60
C GLY A 8 -14.62 8.63 10.56
N LEU A 9 -14.11 8.07 11.66
CA LEU A 9 -12.84 7.38 11.69
C LEU A 9 -12.89 6.31 10.59
N GLY A 10 -12.59 6.66 9.34
CA GLY A 10 -12.55 5.75 8.22
C GLY A 10 -13.41 6.16 7.04
N ASP A 11 -12.87 7.02 6.20
CA ASP A 11 -13.36 7.13 4.84
C ASP A 11 -13.12 5.80 4.13
N VAL A 12 -14.17 5.26 3.50
CA VAL A 12 -14.10 4.02 2.72
C VAL A 12 -14.01 4.37 1.26
N TYR A 13 -12.88 4.10 0.66
CA TYR A 13 -12.71 4.27 -0.79
C TYR A 13 -13.06 2.98 -1.52
N LYS A 14 -13.83 3.12 -2.59
CA LYS A 14 -14.15 2.01 -3.49
C LYS A 14 -13.54 2.27 -4.85
N ARG A 15 -12.67 1.35 -5.28
CA ARG A 15 -12.08 1.38 -6.62
C ARG A 15 -12.10 -0.01 -7.24
N GLN A 16 -12.70 -0.16 -8.42
CA GLN A 16 -12.89 -1.45 -9.08
C GLN A 16 -13.37 -2.59 -8.14
N GLY A 17 -14.32 -2.25 -7.25
CA GLY A 17 -14.82 -3.21 -6.27
C GLY A 17 -14.01 -3.34 -4.98
N VAL A 18 -12.80 -2.79 -4.90
CA VAL A 18 -11.99 -2.79 -3.67
C VAL A 18 -12.46 -1.66 -2.75
N LYS A 19 -12.80 -2.01 -1.52
CA LYS A 19 -13.07 -1.07 -0.42
C LYS A 19 -11.86 -1.03 0.50
N MET A 20 -11.49 0.16 0.97
CA MET A 20 -10.35 0.39 1.85
C MET A 20 -10.68 1.48 2.86
N GLY A 21 -10.27 1.32 4.10
CA GLY A 21 -10.57 2.25 5.19
C GLY A 21 -11.59 1.67 6.17
N GLY A 22 -12.34 2.53 6.85
CA GLY A 22 -13.30 2.13 7.87
C GLY A 22 -12.69 2.07 9.27
N GLN A 23 -13.44 1.50 10.21
CA GLN A 23 -12.95 1.26 11.56
C GLN A 23 -12.06 0.00 11.58
N PRO A 24 -11.09 -0.09 12.51
CA PRO A 24 -10.35 -1.34 12.68
C PRO A 24 -11.29 -2.53 12.86
N GLY A 25 -11.13 -3.56 12.02
CA GLY A 25 -11.98 -4.75 12.00
C GLY A 25 -13.28 -4.65 11.22
N GLU A 26 -13.59 -3.49 10.61
CA GLU A 26 -14.79 -3.32 9.77
C GLU A 26 -14.59 -3.90 8.36
N TYR A 27 -13.47 -3.56 7.70
CA TYR A 27 -13.10 -4.06 6.38
C TYR A 27 -11.80 -4.86 6.44
N PRO A 28 -11.63 -5.89 5.58
CA PRO A 28 -10.37 -6.61 5.49
C PRO A 28 -9.26 -5.71 4.94
N THR A 29 -8.07 -5.89 5.47
CA THR A 29 -6.87 -5.17 5.02
C THR A 29 -6.59 -5.46 3.55
N VAL A 30 -6.26 -4.41 2.79
CA VAL A 30 -5.86 -4.51 1.37
C VAL A 30 -4.38 -4.82 1.28
N LEU A 31 -4.01 -5.81 0.45
CA LEU A 31 -2.60 -6.20 0.26
C LEU A 31 -2.10 -5.79 -1.12
N ALA A 32 -1.02 -5.02 -1.18
CA ALA A 32 -0.35 -4.65 -2.42
C ALA A 32 0.97 -5.39 -2.56
N GLY A 33 1.09 -6.19 -3.63
CA GLY A 33 2.30 -6.96 -3.95
C GLY A 33 3.11 -6.34 -5.06
N THR A 34 4.42 -6.13 -4.82
CA THR A 34 5.31 -5.52 -5.79
C THR A 34 5.77 -6.53 -6.84
N ILE A 35 5.57 -6.21 -8.10
CA ILE A 35 6.09 -6.96 -9.24
C ILE A 35 7.05 -6.07 -10.04
N PHE A 36 7.98 -6.67 -10.77
CA PHE A 36 9.00 -5.97 -11.58
C PHE A 36 9.98 -5.09 -10.80
N TYR A 37 10.18 -5.38 -9.51
CA TYR A 37 11.15 -4.66 -8.67
C TYR A 37 12.61 -4.99 -9.08
N GLY A 38 13.55 -4.12 -8.73
CA GLY A 38 14.97 -4.30 -9.06
C GLY A 38 15.52 -5.64 -8.57
N GLY A 39 16.12 -6.41 -9.45
CA GLY A 39 16.60 -7.76 -9.19
C GLY A 39 15.52 -8.85 -9.13
N HIS A 40 14.29 -8.55 -9.52
CA HIS A 40 13.24 -9.56 -9.65
C HIS A 40 13.62 -10.60 -10.71
N ASN A 41 13.57 -11.87 -10.37
CA ASN A 41 14.09 -12.96 -11.20
C ASN A 41 13.31 -13.24 -12.49
N ILE A 42 12.22 -12.54 -12.72
CA ILE A 42 11.45 -12.57 -13.98
C ILE A 42 11.88 -11.50 -14.97
N ILE A 43 12.69 -10.52 -14.54
CA ILE A 43 13.17 -9.43 -15.38
C ILE A 43 14.47 -9.85 -16.06
N SER A 44 14.57 -9.63 -17.35
CA SER A 44 15.78 -9.80 -18.13
C SER A 44 16.50 -8.49 -18.42
N ASP A 45 15.77 -7.39 -18.50
CA ASP A 45 16.31 -6.03 -18.65
C ASP A 45 15.40 -5.02 -17.93
N GLU A 46 15.93 -4.37 -16.87
CA GLU A 46 15.19 -3.41 -16.05
C GLU A 46 14.97 -2.08 -16.78
N LEU A 47 15.81 -1.72 -17.76
CA LEU A 47 15.73 -0.43 -18.45
C LEU A 47 14.75 -0.47 -19.61
N THR A 48 14.73 -1.57 -20.37
CA THR A 48 13.81 -1.77 -21.49
C THR A 48 12.50 -2.41 -21.08
N GLY A 49 12.41 -2.90 -19.84
CA GLY A 49 11.22 -3.56 -19.33
C GLY A 49 10.98 -4.95 -19.96
N ASP A 50 12.04 -5.68 -20.29
CA ASP A 50 11.92 -7.03 -20.82
C ASP A 50 11.84 -8.05 -19.68
N PHE A 51 10.85 -8.95 -19.74
CA PHE A 51 10.55 -9.90 -18.66
C PHE A 51 9.87 -11.19 -19.16
N ASP A 52 9.86 -12.18 -18.29
CA ASP A 52 9.14 -13.46 -18.52
C ASP A 52 7.65 -13.28 -18.25
N LYS A 53 6.87 -13.13 -19.32
CA LYS A 53 5.42 -12.92 -19.27
C LYS A 53 4.68 -14.06 -18.57
N SER A 54 5.05 -15.31 -18.83
CA SER A 54 4.38 -16.48 -18.26
C SER A 54 4.56 -16.56 -16.73
N ARG A 55 5.77 -16.22 -16.26
CA ARG A 55 6.03 -16.16 -14.82
C ARG A 55 5.33 -14.98 -14.17
N ALA A 56 5.29 -13.82 -14.82
CA ALA A 56 4.57 -12.65 -14.31
C ALA A 56 3.07 -12.96 -14.18
N GLU A 57 2.45 -13.57 -15.19
CA GLU A 57 1.04 -14.01 -15.14
C GLU A 57 0.79 -15.00 -13.99
N THR A 58 1.70 -15.96 -13.78
CA THR A 58 1.58 -16.90 -12.67
C THR A 58 1.59 -16.20 -11.31
N LEU A 59 2.49 -15.25 -11.10
CA LEU A 59 2.59 -14.50 -9.84
C LEU A 59 1.35 -13.64 -9.58
N VAL A 60 0.83 -12.97 -10.62
CA VAL A 60 -0.39 -12.17 -10.51
C VAL A 60 -1.59 -13.06 -10.20
N ASN A 61 -1.74 -14.18 -10.90
CA ASN A 61 -2.82 -15.15 -10.67
C ASN A 61 -2.75 -15.76 -9.27
N ASP A 62 -1.55 -16.13 -8.79
CA ASP A 62 -1.36 -16.62 -7.42
C ASP A 62 -1.81 -15.60 -6.38
N MET A 63 -1.53 -14.31 -6.59
CA MET A 63 -1.97 -13.25 -5.69
C MET A 63 -3.49 -13.05 -5.75
N VAL A 64 -4.09 -13.06 -6.94
CA VAL A 64 -5.55 -12.95 -7.10
C VAL A 64 -6.26 -14.15 -6.47
N GLU A 65 -5.73 -15.37 -6.66
CA GLU A 65 -6.27 -16.57 -6.01
C GLU A 65 -6.25 -16.42 -4.48
N MET A 66 -5.14 -15.94 -3.92
CA MET A 66 -5.06 -15.72 -2.47
C MET A 66 -6.03 -14.64 -1.98
N SER A 67 -6.24 -13.58 -2.76
CA SER A 67 -7.25 -12.57 -2.50
C SER A 67 -8.66 -13.20 -2.45
N ASP A 68 -8.99 -14.03 -3.42
CA ASP A 68 -10.30 -14.70 -3.50
C ASP A 68 -10.50 -15.72 -2.35
N VAL A 69 -9.45 -16.45 -1.97
CA VAL A 69 -9.52 -17.46 -0.90
C VAL A 69 -9.65 -16.81 0.48
N THR A 70 -8.95 -15.71 0.74
CA THR A 70 -8.93 -15.07 2.06
C THR A 70 -10.00 -14.00 2.22
N GLY A 71 -10.48 -13.42 1.12
CA GLY A 71 -11.37 -12.26 1.12
C GLY A 71 -10.63 -10.92 1.33
N ASN A 72 -9.33 -10.93 1.53
CA ASN A 72 -8.53 -9.71 1.58
C ASN A 72 -8.34 -9.18 0.15
N PRO A 73 -8.74 -7.93 -0.16
CA PRO A 73 -8.56 -7.39 -1.48
C PRO A 73 -7.08 -7.24 -1.86
N CYS A 74 -6.78 -7.35 -3.16
CA CYS A 74 -5.42 -7.17 -3.65
C CYS A 74 -5.27 -5.98 -4.60
N ILE A 75 -4.04 -5.43 -4.62
CA ILE A 75 -3.57 -4.40 -5.56
C ILE A 75 -2.24 -4.88 -6.14
N VAL A 76 -2.04 -4.74 -7.44
CA VAL A 76 -0.75 -5.04 -8.08
C VAL A 76 0.14 -3.79 -7.99
N GLN A 77 1.25 -3.83 -7.25
CA GLN A 77 2.21 -2.73 -7.23
C GLN A 77 3.20 -2.91 -8.37
N VAL A 78 2.99 -2.15 -9.45
CA VAL A 78 3.80 -2.20 -10.67
C VAL A 78 4.99 -1.24 -10.52
N PHE A 79 6.18 -1.80 -10.31
CA PHE A 79 7.39 -1.01 -10.22
C PHE A 79 8.10 -0.94 -11.58
N GLY A 80 8.49 0.26 -12.03
CA GLY A 80 9.26 0.46 -13.24
C GLY A 80 10.44 1.40 -13.01
N GLN A 81 11.62 1.00 -13.50
CA GLN A 81 12.85 1.80 -13.35
C GLN A 81 12.91 3.00 -14.31
N THR A 82 12.28 2.86 -15.47
CA THR A 82 12.31 3.86 -16.57
C THR A 82 10.90 4.09 -17.11
N GLU A 83 10.72 5.16 -17.87
CA GLU A 83 9.48 5.46 -18.58
C GLU A 83 9.07 4.32 -19.52
N GLU A 84 10.02 3.76 -20.28
CA GLU A 84 9.76 2.65 -21.19
C GLU A 84 9.31 1.40 -20.42
N ALA A 85 10.00 1.05 -19.34
CA ALA A 85 9.72 -0.14 -18.56
C ALA A 85 8.36 -0.05 -17.87
N ILE A 86 8.04 1.08 -17.22
CA ILE A 86 6.77 1.23 -16.49
C ILE A 86 5.56 1.14 -17.42
N VAL A 87 5.64 1.74 -18.61
CA VAL A 87 4.58 1.68 -19.62
C VAL A 87 4.34 0.25 -20.08
N LYS A 88 5.40 -0.50 -20.45
CA LYS A 88 5.30 -1.90 -20.84
C LYS A 88 4.69 -2.78 -19.74
N TYR A 89 5.05 -2.52 -18.49
CA TYR A 89 4.55 -3.27 -17.36
C TYR A 89 3.07 -2.98 -17.09
N ILE A 90 2.66 -1.71 -17.16
CA ILE A 90 1.25 -1.32 -17.00
C ILE A 90 0.39 -1.87 -18.13
N GLU A 91 0.86 -1.81 -19.39
CA GLU A 91 0.19 -2.42 -20.54
C GLU A 91 -0.09 -3.90 -20.26
N TYR A 92 0.95 -4.64 -19.89
CA TYR A 92 0.83 -6.07 -19.65
C TYR A 92 -0.10 -6.38 -18.46
N ILE A 93 0.04 -5.70 -17.33
CA ILE A 93 -0.84 -5.90 -16.16
C ILE A 93 -2.28 -5.49 -16.49
N GLY A 94 -2.47 -4.43 -17.28
CA GLY A 94 -3.77 -3.99 -17.77
C GLY A 94 -4.52 -5.07 -18.55
N ASP A 95 -3.77 -5.86 -19.33
CA ASP A 95 -4.31 -6.94 -20.18
C ASP A 95 -4.66 -8.21 -19.40
N ILE A 96 -3.87 -8.58 -18.41
CA ILE A 96 -4.00 -9.87 -17.72
C ILE A 96 -4.79 -9.83 -16.41
N CYS A 97 -5.01 -8.65 -15.84
CA CYS A 97 -5.60 -8.50 -14.51
C CYS A 97 -6.57 -7.33 -14.47
N ASP A 98 -7.72 -7.51 -13.82
CA ASP A 98 -8.74 -6.46 -13.66
C ASP A 98 -8.64 -5.71 -12.32
N LYS A 99 -7.73 -6.12 -11.42
CA LYS A 99 -7.56 -5.50 -10.11
C LYS A 99 -6.92 -4.10 -10.22
N PRO A 100 -7.08 -3.24 -9.20
CA PRO A 100 -6.33 -1.97 -9.14
C PRO A 100 -4.82 -2.20 -9.15
N PHE A 101 -4.08 -1.21 -9.61
CA PHE A 101 -2.62 -1.25 -9.59
C PHE A 101 -2.01 0.09 -9.14
N LEU A 102 -0.86 0.00 -8.47
CA LEU A 102 -0.02 1.15 -8.13
C LEU A 102 0.98 1.39 -9.25
N ILE A 103 1.11 2.63 -9.68
CA ILE A 103 2.18 3.10 -10.57
C ILE A 103 3.35 3.51 -9.69
N ASP A 104 4.39 2.70 -9.61
CA ASP A 104 5.49 2.86 -8.67
C ASP A 104 6.85 3.01 -9.37
N SER A 105 7.60 4.01 -8.95
CA SER A 105 8.97 4.23 -9.39
C SER A 105 9.71 5.15 -8.40
N THR A 106 11.04 5.03 -8.39
CA THR A 106 11.92 6.02 -7.76
C THR A 106 12.11 7.28 -8.62
N SER A 107 11.77 7.21 -9.92
CA SER A 107 11.83 8.35 -10.88
C SER A 107 10.46 8.99 -11.02
N GLY A 108 10.37 10.33 -10.87
CA GLY A 108 9.18 11.12 -11.19
C GLY A 108 8.75 10.97 -12.64
N ASP A 109 9.72 11.04 -13.57
CA ASP A 109 9.45 10.91 -15.01
C ASP A 109 8.81 9.56 -15.35
N ALA A 110 9.30 8.47 -14.75
CA ALA A 110 8.70 7.15 -14.95
C ALA A 110 7.28 7.06 -14.36
N ARG A 111 7.03 7.64 -13.17
CA ARG A 111 5.68 7.68 -12.59
C ARG A 111 4.72 8.48 -13.48
N VAL A 112 5.16 9.63 -13.99
CA VAL A 112 4.40 10.47 -14.93
C VAL A 112 4.09 9.72 -16.21
N ALA A 113 5.08 9.07 -16.82
CA ALA A 113 4.88 8.28 -18.04
C ALA A 113 3.86 7.15 -17.83
N GLY A 114 3.92 6.47 -16.69
CA GLY A 114 2.94 5.45 -16.31
C GLY A 114 1.52 6.02 -16.09
N ALA A 115 1.42 7.20 -15.49
CA ALA A 115 0.15 7.88 -15.26
C ALA A 115 -0.51 8.34 -16.57
N GLN A 116 0.26 8.98 -17.45
CA GLN A 116 -0.19 9.43 -18.76
C GLN A 116 -0.61 8.25 -19.64
N TYR A 117 0.16 7.15 -19.64
CA TYR A 117 -0.23 5.94 -20.36
C TYR A 117 -1.54 5.36 -19.84
N ALA A 118 -1.70 5.25 -18.51
CA ALA A 118 -2.93 4.76 -17.91
C ALA A 118 -4.15 5.63 -18.28
N ASP A 119 -3.96 6.94 -18.40
CA ASP A 119 -4.98 7.88 -18.83
C ASP A 119 -5.32 7.68 -20.33
N GLU A 120 -4.31 7.62 -21.19
CA GLU A 120 -4.49 7.43 -22.63
C GLU A 120 -5.28 6.16 -22.98
N VAL A 121 -5.04 5.06 -22.25
CA VAL A 121 -5.69 3.78 -22.52
C VAL A 121 -6.94 3.52 -21.65
N GLY A 122 -7.39 4.51 -20.87
CA GLY A 122 -8.63 4.44 -20.08
C GLY A 122 -8.53 3.54 -18.85
N LEU A 123 -7.35 3.43 -18.22
CA LEU A 123 -7.11 2.64 -17.01
C LEU A 123 -7.14 3.47 -15.71
N THR A 124 -7.48 4.77 -15.77
CA THR A 124 -7.45 5.69 -14.61
C THR A 124 -8.30 5.22 -13.45
N GLU A 125 -9.46 4.58 -13.72
CA GLU A 125 -10.32 3.99 -12.69
C GLU A 125 -9.62 2.91 -11.84
N ARG A 126 -8.53 2.31 -12.35
CA ARG A 126 -7.76 1.24 -11.70
C ARG A 126 -6.38 1.70 -11.22
N ALA A 127 -5.89 2.81 -11.77
CA ALA A 127 -4.56 3.33 -11.49
C ALA A 127 -4.54 4.10 -10.16
N ILE A 128 -3.49 3.89 -9.37
CA ILE A 128 -3.19 4.59 -8.13
C ILE A 128 -1.76 5.12 -8.25
N TYR A 129 -1.57 6.42 -8.11
CA TYR A 129 -0.24 7.03 -8.19
C TYR A 129 0.58 6.73 -6.94
N ASN A 130 1.80 6.25 -7.07
CA ASN A 130 2.68 5.97 -5.93
C ASN A 130 4.06 6.61 -6.16
N SER A 131 4.25 7.78 -5.57
CA SER A 131 3.49 8.54 -4.59
C SER A 131 3.64 10.04 -4.78
N ILE A 132 2.67 10.80 -4.25
CA ILE A 132 2.88 12.20 -3.98
C ILE A 132 3.68 12.29 -2.67
N ASN A 133 4.82 12.96 -2.73
CA ASN A 133 5.75 13.11 -1.62
C ASN A 133 6.51 14.44 -1.73
N MET A 134 7.28 14.77 -0.71
CA MET A 134 8.02 16.03 -0.66
C MET A 134 9.09 16.22 -1.74
N ALA A 135 9.51 15.16 -2.42
CA ALA A 135 10.51 15.22 -3.49
C ALA A 135 9.86 15.36 -4.89
N ALA A 136 8.53 15.26 -4.99
CA ALA A 136 7.82 15.49 -6.23
C ALA A 136 7.97 16.97 -6.64
N ASP A 137 8.51 17.21 -7.81
CA ASP A 137 8.67 18.56 -8.32
C ASP A 137 7.42 19.08 -9.03
N LYS A 138 7.43 20.39 -9.35
CA LYS A 138 6.28 21.02 -9.97
C LYS A 138 5.91 20.40 -11.32
N SER A 139 6.88 19.96 -12.11
CA SER A 139 6.62 19.37 -13.43
C SER A 139 5.93 18.00 -13.31
N GLU A 140 6.32 17.20 -12.33
CA GLU A 140 5.67 15.93 -11.98
C GLU A 140 4.22 16.16 -11.54
N LEU A 141 4.01 17.11 -10.63
CA LEU A 141 2.66 17.41 -10.10
C LEU A 141 1.74 18.02 -11.15
N ASP A 142 2.24 18.95 -11.99
CA ASP A 142 1.47 19.52 -13.08
C ASP A 142 1.06 18.44 -14.10
N ALA A 143 1.97 17.50 -14.44
CA ALA A 143 1.66 16.41 -15.36
C ALA A 143 0.67 15.40 -14.77
N LEU A 144 0.74 15.12 -13.47
CA LEU A 144 -0.26 14.28 -12.78
C LEU A 144 -1.64 14.94 -12.81
N ALA A 145 -1.70 16.25 -12.58
CA ALA A 145 -2.95 17.03 -12.58
C ALA A 145 -3.64 17.07 -13.96
N GLU A 146 -2.92 16.79 -15.03
CA GLU A 146 -3.48 16.70 -16.40
C GLU A 146 -4.13 15.33 -16.68
N THR A 147 -4.01 14.34 -15.76
CA THR A 147 -4.61 13.01 -15.90
C THR A 147 -5.92 12.88 -15.11
N ASP A 148 -6.76 11.92 -15.48
CA ASP A 148 -7.99 11.57 -14.75
C ASP A 148 -7.74 10.63 -13.56
N ILE A 149 -6.49 10.48 -13.09
CA ILE A 149 -6.16 9.67 -11.90
C ILE A 149 -6.64 10.40 -10.66
N SER A 150 -7.47 9.76 -9.86
CA SER A 150 -8.08 10.34 -8.65
C SER A 150 -7.64 9.68 -7.34
N ALA A 151 -6.73 8.71 -7.39
CA ALA A 151 -6.20 8.05 -6.20
C ALA A 151 -4.68 8.08 -6.16
N SER A 152 -4.12 8.35 -4.98
CA SER A 152 -2.67 8.35 -4.78
C SER A 152 -2.28 7.91 -3.38
N ILE A 153 -1.13 7.26 -3.27
CA ILE A 153 -0.39 7.18 -2.01
C ILE A 153 0.19 8.56 -1.70
N ILE A 154 -0.02 9.01 -0.47
CA ILE A 154 0.53 10.26 0.05
C ILE A 154 1.60 9.91 1.09
N LEU A 155 2.86 9.96 0.67
CA LEU A 155 3.99 9.47 1.47
C LEU A 155 4.45 10.50 2.50
N GLY A 156 4.18 10.25 3.77
CA GLY A 156 4.52 11.12 4.91
C GLY A 156 6.00 11.04 5.30
N PHE A 157 6.91 11.01 4.34
CA PHE A 157 8.35 11.03 4.61
C PHE A 157 8.82 12.44 4.94
N ASN A 158 9.38 12.61 6.16
CA ASN A 158 9.99 13.86 6.61
C ASN A 158 11.43 13.58 7.07
N PRO A 159 12.45 13.90 6.25
CA PRO A 159 13.85 13.64 6.58
C PRO A 159 14.38 14.59 7.68
N MET A 160 13.75 15.74 7.88
CA MET A 160 14.17 16.73 8.87
C MET A 160 13.57 16.45 10.24
N ASN A 161 12.38 15.85 10.27
CA ASN A 161 11.65 15.54 11.50
C ASN A 161 10.92 14.20 11.36
N ALA A 162 11.60 13.10 11.67
CA ALA A 162 11.08 11.75 11.57
C ALA A 162 10.11 11.35 12.71
N THR A 163 9.71 12.29 13.58
CA THR A 163 8.73 12.05 14.64
C THR A 163 7.31 11.91 14.08
N VAL A 164 6.38 11.45 14.92
CA VAL A 164 4.95 11.42 14.56
C VAL A 164 4.46 12.82 14.17
N ASP A 165 4.78 13.82 15.00
CA ASP A 165 4.35 15.21 14.78
C ASP A 165 4.91 15.75 13.45
N GLY A 166 6.19 15.48 13.14
CA GLY A 166 6.79 15.91 11.87
C GLY A 166 6.15 15.25 10.64
N LYS A 167 5.78 13.97 10.72
CA LYS A 167 5.05 13.29 9.64
C LYS A 167 3.64 13.84 9.48
N MET A 168 2.95 14.07 10.59
CA MET A 168 1.61 14.68 10.60
C MET A 168 1.63 16.11 10.02
N ALA A 169 2.62 16.91 10.41
CA ALA A 169 2.82 18.27 9.91
C ALA A 169 3.13 18.29 8.40
N MET A 170 3.92 17.31 7.89
CA MET A 170 4.19 17.18 6.46
C MET A 170 2.90 17.02 5.65
N TRP A 171 1.97 16.20 6.12
CA TRP A 171 0.69 16.03 5.45
C TRP A 171 -0.22 17.25 5.54
N GLU A 172 -0.22 17.92 6.70
CA GLU A 172 -1.19 18.96 7.02
C GLU A 172 -0.79 20.37 6.52
N ASN A 173 0.45 20.78 6.76
CA ASN A 173 0.87 22.16 6.56
C ASN A 173 2.28 22.34 5.99
N GLY A 174 2.89 21.26 5.47
CA GLY A 174 4.23 21.32 4.88
C GLY A 174 5.35 21.51 5.92
N ASP A 175 5.22 20.87 7.09
CA ASP A 175 6.20 20.89 8.18
C ASP A 175 6.42 22.32 8.72
N ASP A 176 5.33 22.94 9.19
CA ASP A 176 5.31 24.27 9.79
C ASP A 176 5.96 25.38 8.93
N GLY A 177 5.82 25.25 7.61
CA GLY A 177 6.29 26.23 6.61
C GLY A 177 7.64 25.91 6.00
N ALA A 178 8.21 24.71 6.22
CA ALA A 178 9.37 24.23 5.46
C ALA A 178 9.01 24.01 3.99
N TYR A 179 7.73 23.68 3.73
CA TYR A 179 7.13 23.59 2.40
C TYR A 179 5.94 24.54 2.30
N GLU A 180 5.64 25.02 1.10
CA GLU A 180 4.58 26.00 0.86
C GLU A 180 3.19 25.46 1.24
N LYS A 181 2.96 24.16 1.03
CA LYS A 181 1.69 23.45 1.28
C LYS A 181 1.93 22.10 1.94
N GLY A 182 0.93 21.61 2.68
CA GLY A 182 0.88 20.23 3.13
C GLY A 182 0.58 19.27 1.96
N LEU A 183 1.06 18.03 2.06
CA LEU A 183 0.90 17.06 0.97
C LEU A 183 -0.56 16.72 0.67
N LEU A 184 -1.48 16.84 1.63
CA LEU A 184 -2.91 16.66 1.37
C LEU A 184 -3.47 17.76 0.46
N GLU A 185 -3.03 19.01 0.64
CA GLU A 185 -3.41 20.12 -0.24
C GLU A 185 -2.78 19.95 -1.63
N VAL A 186 -1.50 19.58 -1.69
CA VAL A 186 -0.81 19.29 -2.95
C VAL A 186 -1.53 18.19 -3.73
N ALA A 187 -1.92 17.11 -3.06
CA ALA A 187 -2.67 16.02 -3.70
C ALA A 187 -4.02 16.48 -4.24
N ALA A 188 -4.75 17.29 -3.46
CA ALA A 188 -6.03 17.84 -3.90
C ALA A 188 -5.87 18.77 -5.12
N ASP A 189 -4.81 19.57 -5.17
CA ASP A 189 -4.48 20.42 -6.33
C ASP A 189 -4.19 19.60 -7.60
N CYS A 190 -3.68 18.36 -7.45
CA CYS A 190 -3.50 17.42 -8.55
C CYS A 190 -4.78 16.64 -8.93
N GLY A 191 -5.94 16.96 -8.37
CA GLY A 191 -7.19 16.26 -8.67
C GLY A 191 -7.38 14.94 -7.90
N ILE A 192 -6.49 14.63 -6.96
CA ILE A 192 -6.61 13.43 -6.12
C ILE A 192 -7.66 13.66 -5.04
N ASP A 193 -8.65 12.80 -4.98
CA ASP A 193 -9.73 12.79 -3.98
C ASP A 193 -9.74 11.53 -3.10
N LYS A 194 -8.91 10.53 -3.43
CA LYS A 194 -8.75 9.26 -2.70
C LYS A 194 -7.32 9.13 -2.19
N PHE A 195 -7.13 9.52 -0.94
CA PHE A 195 -5.83 9.50 -0.28
C PHE A 195 -5.55 8.15 0.37
N MET A 196 -4.42 7.56 0.06
CA MET A 196 -3.85 6.41 0.76
C MET A 196 -2.63 6.90 1.54
N MET A 197 -2.77 7.04 2.86
CA MET A 197 -1.73 7.65 3.69
C MET A 197 -0.63 6.63 3.99
N ASP A 198 0.58 6.87 3.48
CA ASP A 198 1.75 6.02 3.80
C ASP A 198 2.59 6.68 4.89
N THR A 199 2.75 5.99 6.01
CA THR A 199 3.47 6.49 7.19
C THR A 199 4.98 6.57 7.01
N ALA A 200 5.51 6.26 5.85
CA ALA A 200 6.92 6.33 5.48
C ALA A 200 7.84 5.59 6.46
N VAL A 201 8.13 4.36 6.16
CA VAL A 201 8.90 3.47 7.04
C VAL A 201 10.39 3.78 6.95
N THR A 202 11.04 3.81 8.11
CA THR A 202 12.50 3.92 8.25
C THR A 202 13.08 2.64 8.84
N PRO A 203 14.40 2.36 8.66
CA PRO A 203 15.03 1.16 9.19
C PRO A 203 14.90 1.01 10.72
N LEU A 204 15.05 -0.23 11.21
CA LEU A 204 15.15 -0.52 12.65
C LEU A 204 16.26 0.31 13.29
N GLY A 205 15.96 0.90 14.45
CA GLY A 205 16.86 1.80 15.15
C GLY A 205 16.86 3.25 14.64
N GLN A 206 16.16 3.52 13.53
CA GLN A 206 16.02 4.85 12.93
C GLN A 206 14.56 5.36 12.91
N GLY A 207 13.67 4.70 13.63
CA GLY A 207 12.28 5.13 13.77
C GLY A 207 11.23 4.20 13.16
N ALA A 208 11.54 2.93 12.87
CA ALA A 208 10.57 1.96 12.35
C ALA A 208 9.27 1.91 13.19
N GLY A 209 9.40 1.94 14.52
CA GLY A 209 8.25 2.00 15.43
C GLY A 209 7.46 3.33 15.37
N ILE A 210 8.05 4.39 14.85
CA ILE A 210 7.34 5.65 14.62
C ILE A 210 6.30 5.50 13.52
N ALA A 211 6.60 4.77 12.45
CA ALA A 211 5.63 4.50 11.38
C ALA A 211 4.36 3.82 11.94
N ALA A 212 4.50 2.77 12.75
CA ALA A 212 3.38 2.12 13.41
C ALA A 212 2.60 3.07 14.33
N LYS A 213 3.28 3.92 15.11
CA LYS A 213 2.64 4.93 15.96
C LYS A 213 1.92 6.00 15.13
N THR A 214 2.48 6.39 13.98
CA THR A 214 1.87 7.37 13.09
C THR A 214 0.55 6.86 12.51
N THR A 215 0.42 5.54 12.29
CA THR A 215 -0.83 4.91 11.86
C THR A 215 -1.98 5.25 12.83
N PHE A 216 -1.77 5.09 14.12
CA PHE A 216 -2.77 5.47 15.12
C PHE A 216 -3.10 6.97 15.11
N ALA A 217 -2.07 7.82 14.97
CA ALA A 217 -2.26 9.28 15.00
C ALA A 217 -3.06 9.74 13.77
N GLU A 218 -2.77 9.21 12.60
CA GLU A 218 -3.48 9.49 11.36
C GLU A 218 -4.95 9.06 11.46
N LYS A 219 -5.20 7.80 11.84
CA LYS A 219 -6.57 7.28 12.04
C LYS A 219 -7.37 8.13 13.01
N ALA A 220 -6.76 8.57 14.10
CA ALA A 220 -7.43 9.40 15.10
C ALA A 220 -7.73 10.82 14.60
N LYS A 221 -6.91 11.36 13.70
CA LYS A 221 -7.03 12.75 13.24
C LYS A 221 -7.90 12.90 12.01
N TRP A 222 -7.67 12.10 10.96
CA TRP A 222 -8.36 12.22 9.68
C TRP A 222 -9.20 11.00 9.33
N GLY A 223 -8.76 9.81 9.73
CA GLY A 223 -9.44 8.55 9.43
C GLY A 223 -9.36 8.13 7.97
N TYR A 224 -8.40 8.65 7.21
CA TYR A 224 -8.15 8.18 5.86
C TYR A 224 -7.60 6.75 5.86
N PRO A 225 -7.69 6.01 4.74
CA PRO A 225 -6.98 4.75 4.61
C PRO A 225 -5.48 4.92 4.85
N VAL A 226 -4.91 4.19 5.79
CA VAL A 226 -3.51 4.32 6.20
C VAL A 226 -2.79 2.98 6.15
N GLY A 227 -1.53 3.01 5.74
CA GLY A 227 -0.68 1.83 5.66
C GLY A 227 0.79 2.18 5.45
N SER A 228 1.56 1.23 5.00
CA SER A 228 2.97 1.47 4.62
C SER A 228 3.63 0.26 3.95
N GLY A 229 4.82 0.49 3.38
CA GLY A 229 5.75 -0.55 2.96
C GLY A 229 6.59 -1.09 4.12
N ILE A 230 5.95 -1.54 5.20
CA ILE A 230 6.65 -1.92 6.43
C ILE A 230 7.59 -3.13 6.28
N HIS A 231 7.42 -3.94 5.23
CA HIS A 231 8.35 -4.98 4.84
C HIS A 231 9.78 -4.46 4.59
N ASN A 232 9.94 -3.16 4.36
CA ASN A 232 11.25 -2.53 4.22
C ASN A 232 12.06 -2.51 5.52
N VAL A 233 11.42 -2.64 6.68
CA VAL A 233 12.09 -2.70 7.98
C VAL A 233 13.02 -3.91 8.08
N PRO A 234 12.55 -5.17 7.91
CA PRO A 234 13.42 -6.34 7.93
C PRO A 234 14.40 -6.35 6.75
N SER A 235 14.01 -5.85 5.56
CA SER A 235 14.90 -5.81 4.41
C SER A 235 16.09 -4.86 4.58
N ALA A 236 15.94 -3.81 5.38
CA ALA A 236 17.00 -2.86 5.72
C ALA A 236 17.82 -3.25 6.95
N TRP A 237 17.45 -4.31 7.67
CA TRP A 237 18.15 -4.76 8.88
C TRP A 237 19.35 -5.65 8.54
N ASP A 238 20.57 -5.09 8.64
CA ASP A 238 21.82 -5.76 8.24
C ASP A 238 22.00 -7.14 8.87
N TRP A 239 21.78 -7.24 10.19
CA TRP A 239 21.89 -8.51 10.89
C TRP A 239 20.97 -9.59 10.29
N LEU A 240 19.75 -9.25 9.97
CA LEU A 240 18.78 -10.20 9.41
C LEU A 240 19.13 -10.60 7.97
N ARG A 241 19.65 -9.65 7.18
CA ARG A 241 20.16 -9.93 5.82
C ARG A 241 21.35 -10.91 5.87
N ASP A 242 22.28 -10.70 6.78
CA ASP A 242 23.43 -11.61 6.94
C ASP A 242 23.00 -12.96 7.49
N TYR A 243 22.04 -12.99 8.41
CA TYR A 243 21.45 -14.23 8.91
C TYR A 243 20.74 -15.03 7.80
N LYS A 244 20.02 -14.33 6.88
CA LYS A 244 19.44 -14.92 5.67
C LYS A 244 20.52 -15.55 4.77
N LYS A 245 21.64 -14.83 4.51
CA LYS A 245 22.76 -15.32 3.71
C LYS A 245 23.42 -16.55 4.33
N ALA A 246 23.43 -16.64 5.66
CA ALA A 246 23.93 -17.81 6.41
C ALA A 246 22.99 -19.03 6.35
N GLY A 247 21.92 -18.99 5.53
CA GLY A 247 21.00 -20.12 5.29
C GLY A 247 19.67 -20.02 6.03
N ASN A 248 19.44 -18.99 6.85
CA ASN A 248 18.25 -18.86 7.69
C ASN A 248 17.12 -18.10 6.96
N LYS A 249 16.77 -18.52 5.74
CA LYS A 249 15.74 -17.86 4.90
C LYS A 249 14.37 -17.80 5.58
N THR A 250 13.97 -18.87 6.27
CA THR A 250 12.70 -18.94 6.99
C THR A 250 12.58 -17.82 8.05
N ALA A 251 13.64 -17.58 8.82
CA ALA A 251 13.64 -16.52 9.82
C ALA A 251 13.45 -15.13 9.17
N TYR A 252 14.11 -14.89 8.04
CA TYR A 252 13.91 -13.66 7.27
C TYR A 252 12.45 -13.51 6.83
N THR A 253 11.86 -14.52 6.22
CA THR A 253 10.46 -14.51 5.77
C THR A 253 9.50 -14.27 6.93
N VAL A 254 9.72 -14.90 8.09
CA VAL A 254 8.88 -14.70 9.28
C VAL A 254 8.98 -13.25 9.79
N CYS A 255 10.18 -12.65 9.79
CA CYS A 255 10.35 -11.25 10.18
C CYS A 255 9.65 -10.30 9.17
N ASP A 256 9.73 -10.61 7.88
CA ASP A 256 9.10 -9.83 6.81
C ASP A 256 7.57 -9.84 6.95
N ILE A 257 6.97 -11.02 7.05
CA ILE A 257 5.53 -11.18 7.28
C ILE A 257 5.11 -10.60 8.64
N GLY A 258 5.92 -10.81 9.68
CA GLY A 258 5.67 -10.25 11.01
C GLY A 258 5.63 -8.71 11.02
N ALA A 259 6.41 -8.05 10.18
CA ALA A 259 6.33 -6.60 10.00
C ALA A 259 4.96 -6.19 9.42
N ASN A 260 4.45 -6.90 8.42
CA ASN A 260 3.12 -6.65 7.86
C ASN A 260 2.02 -6.79 8.93
N ILE A 261 2.11 -7.84 9.78
CA ILE A 261 1.18 -8.02 10.91
C ILE A 261 1.22 -6.84 11.88
N VAL A 262 2.41 -6.28 12.16
CA VAL A 262 2.53 -5.08 13.01
C VAL A 262 1.76 -3.91 12.41
N GLN A 263 1.85 -3.67 11.11
CA GLN A 263 1.11 -2.60 10.44
C GLN A 263 -0.40 -2.78 10.58
N VAL A 264 -0.90 -3.99 10.33
CA VAL A 264 -2.34 -4.32 10.45
C VAL A 264 -2.82 -4.16 11.89
N MET A 265 -2.09 -4.71 12.87
CA MET A 265 -2.42 -4.60 14.29
C MET A 265 -2.42 -3.16 14.82
N THR A 266 -1.74 -2.25 14.17
CA THR A 266 -1.75 -0.81 14.51
C THR A 266 -2.82 -0.03 13.76
N GLY A 267 -3.77 -0.70 13.11
CA GLY A 267 -4.93 -0.11 12.45
C GLY A 267 -4.67 0.25 10.99
N GLY A 268 -3.69 -0.38 10.35
CA GLY A 268 -3.45 -0.20 8.92
C GLY A 268 -4.57 -0.80 8.09
N ASP A 269 -5.05 -0.05 7.11
CA ASP A 269 -6.08 -0.47 6.15
C ASP A 269 -5.48 -1.14 4.92
N PHE A 270 -4.20 -0.89 4.66
CA PHE A 270 -3.45 -1.54 3.60
C PHE A 270 -2.00 -1.83 4.02
N VAL A 271 -1.40 -2.79 3.36
CA VAL A 271 0.03 -3.10 3.45
C VAL A 271 0.63 -3.27 2.06
N LEU A 272 1.74 -2.59 1.79
CA LEU A 272 2.62 -2.92 0.69
C LEU A 272 3.50 -4.06 1.21
N PHE A 273 3.13 -5.31 0.91
CA PHE A 273 3.75 -6.46 1.59
C PHE A 273 5.09 -6.90 0.99
N GLY A 274 5.57 -6.17 -0.01
CA GLY A 274 6.83 -6.43 -0.69
C GLY A 274 6.66 -7.36 -1.90
N PRO A 275 7.62 -8.25 -2.17
CA PRO A 275 7.60 -9.09 -3.34
C PRO A 275 6.31 -9.89 -3.49
N ILE A 276 5.69 -9.80 -4.67
CA ILE A 276 4.45 -10.53 -5.01
C ILE A 276 4.59 -12.04 -4.80
N ASP A 277 5.82 -12.56 -4.90
CA ASP A 277 6.19 -13.95 -4.61
C ASP A 277 5.74 -14.42 -3.21
N ASN A 278 5.58 -13.48 -2.27
CA ASN A 278 5.17 -13.76 -0.89
C ASN A 278 3.65 -13.82 -0.70
N ALA A 279 2.84 -13.67 -1.76
CA ALA A 279 1.38 -13.63 -1.64
C ALA A 279 0.80 -14.82 -0.85
N LYS A 280 1.23 -16.04 -1.16
CA LYS A 280 0.77 -17.28 -0.48
C LYS A 280 1.07 -17.34 1.02
N ILE A 281 1.93 -16.45 1.54
CA ILE A 281 2.26 -16.37 2.97
C ILE A 281 1.69 -15.10 3.60
N ALA A 282 1.73 -13.98 2.87
CA ALA A 282 1.25 -12.70 3.37
C ALA A 282 -0.27 -12.69 3.57
N PHE A 283 -1.03 -13.16 2.58
CA PHE A 283 -2.50 -13.15 2.66
C PHE A 283 -3.05 -13.93 3.85
N PRO A 284 -2.70 -15.22 4.08
CA PRO A 284 -3.22 -15.94 5.24
C PRO A 284 -2.83 -15.31 6.58
N ALA A 285 -1.61 -14.74 6.67
CA ALA A 285 -1.15 -14.11 7.90
C ALA A 285 -1.91 -12.81 8.20
N VAL A 286 -2.18 -12.00 7.18
CA VAL A 286 -2.97 -10.76 7.31
C VAL A 286 -4.44 -11.10 7.58
N ALA A 287 -5.03 -12.05 6.85
CA ALA A 287 -6.39 -12.49 7.07
C ALA A 287 -6.64 -12.96 8.51
N GLN A 288 -5.71 -13.78 9.05
CA GLN A 288 -5.77 -14.20 10.46
C GLN A 288 -5.73 -12.99 11.40
N THR A 289 -4.92 -11.98 11.09
CA THR A 289 -4.78 -10.78 11.91
C THR A 289 -6.06 -9.94 11.86
N ASP A 290 -6.67 -9.78 10.69
CA ASP A 290 -7.96 -9.10 10.51
C ASP A 290 -9.07 -9.79 11.33
N MET A 291 -9.09 -11.13 11.34
CA MET A 291 -10.04 -11.90 12.17
C MET A 291 -9.85 -11.60 13.66
N PHE A 292 -8.61 -11.55 14.17
CA PHE A 292 -8.35 -11.18 15.56
C PHE A 292 -8.82 -9.76 15.88
N ILE A 293 -8.60 -8.81 14.96
CA ILE A 293 -9.04 -7.43 15.16
C ILE A 293 -10.56 -7.33 15.13
N ALA A 294 -11.22 -7.98 14.17
CA ALA A 294 -12.68 -7.99 14.07
C ALA A 294 -13.33 -8.61 15.30
N GLU A 295 -12.81 -9.73 15.79
CA GLU A 295 -13.30 -10.38 17.00
C GLU A 295 -13.11 -9.48 18.24
N ALA A 296 -11.95 -8.83 18.35
CA ALA A 296 -11.68 -7.91 19.46
C ALA A 296 -12.50 -6.62 19.37
N ALA A 297 -12.86 -6.16 18.18
CA ALA A 297 -13.65 -4.95 17.96
C ALA A 297 -15.16 -5.17 18.10
N ALA A 298 -15.65 -6.39 18.02
CA ALA A 298 -17.08 -6.73 18.01
C ALA A 298 -17.86 -6.14 19.19
N ASP A 299 -17.25 -6.06 20.37
CA ASP A 299 -17.87 -5.48 21.56
C ASP A 299 -17.97 -3.94 21.53
N PHE A 300 -17.28 -3.27 20.60
CA PHE A 300 -17.22 -1.82 20.47
C PHE A 300 -18.10 -1.23 19.36
N GLY A 301 -18.79 -2.08 18.61
CA GLY A 301 -19.86 -1.70 17.71
C GLY A 301 -19.63 -1.76 16.21
N PRO A 302 -18.40 -1.78 15.64
CA PRO A 302 -18.28 -2.08 14.23
C PRO A 302 -18.61 -3.56 13.97
N GLU A 303 -19.52 -3.78 13.01
CA GLU A 303 -19.76 -5.12 12.47
C GLU A 303 -18.77 -5.33 11.32
N ALA A 304 -18.05 -6.44 11.34
CA ALA A 304 -17.16 -6.81 10.25
C ALA A 304 -17.97 -7.01 8.96
N VAL A 305 -17.52 -6.40 7.89
CA VAL A 305 -18.11 -6.61 6.56
C VAL A 305 -17.71 -8.00 6.08
N ASP A 306 -18.66 -8.69 5.43
CA ASP A 306 -18.45 -10.03 4.90
C ASP A 306 -17.11 -10.18 4.17
N CYS A 307 -16.24 -11.01 4.74
CA CYS A 307 -15.14 -11.61 4.01
C CYS A 307 -15.23 -13.13 4.12
N LEU A 308 -14.63 -13.84 3.19
CA LEU A 308 -14.80 -15.30 3.11
C LEU A 308 -14.35 -16.03 4.38
N LEU A 309 -13.31 -15.53 5.06
CA LEU A 309 -12.81 -16.13 6.30
C LEU A 309 -13.70 -15.80 7.50
N TYR A 310 -14.37 -14.64 7.54
CA TYR A 310 -15.30 -14.29 8.62
C TYR A 310 -16.61 -15.07 8.53
N THR A 311 -17.04 -15.42 7.31
CA THR A 311 -18.29 -16.15 7.06
C THR A 311 -18.09 -17.66 6.92
N SER A 312 -16.84 -18.14 6.84
CA SER A 312 -16.57 -19.58 6.86
C SER A 312 -17.06 -20.18 8.18
N PRO A 313 -17.80 -21.30 8.12
CA PRO A 313 -18.19 -22.00 9.34
C PRO A 313 -16.96 -22.30 10.18
N SER A 314 -17.02 -21.95 11.46
CA SER A 314 -15.97 -22.34 12.41
C SER A 314 -15.71 -23.84 12.29
N PRO A 315 -14.46 -24.33 12.37
CA PRO A 315 -14.19 -25.76 12.51
C PRO A 315 -14.97 -26.44 13.65
N ARG A 316 -15.58 -25.66 14.56
CA ARG A 316 -16.46 -26.14 15.63
C ARG A 316 -17.88 -26.43 15.16
N ASP A 317 -18.31 -25.90 14.02
CA ASP A 317 -19.68 -26.11 13.50
C ASP A 317 -19.84 -27.45 12.77
N GLY A 318 -18.74 -28.21 12.65
CA GLY A 318 -18.70 -29.55 12.05
C GLY A 318 -18.29 -30.68 13.00
N LEU A 319 -18.31 -30.46 14.33
CA LEU A 319 -18.06 -31.49 15.33
C LEU A 319 -19.33 -31.88 16.05
#